data_54accc5c8cce5d60280dd5d72fe0a900
#
_entry.id   54accc5c8cce5d60280dd5d72fe0a900
#
_cell.length_a   1.000
_cell.length_b   1.000
_cell.length_c   1.000
_cell.angle_alpha   90.00
_cell.angle_beta   90.00
_cell.angle_gamma   90.00
#
_symmetry.space_group_name_H-M   'P 1'
#
loop_
_entity.id
_entity.type
_entity.pdbx_description
1 polymer ?
#
loop_
_entity_poly.entity_id
_entity_poly.type
_entity_poly.pdbx_seq_one_letter_code
_entity_poly.pdbx_strand_id
1 'polypeptide(L)'
;MSKTVQGRSGAHSKASKRRKKQKNRLIIVVIEILVLLILAAVLFVTVKLSKIQKDTSFNKEDIEVNEGLSSESQEIMAGYTTIALFGLDNRSNGNLSKGNSDVIMIASINNDTHAVKLVSVYRDSYLDIGGGTFKKCNSAYAKGGPEQAITMLNKNLDMDITDYVTVDFNAVVECVDLLGGVTIPEVSDEEAVLMHGYMDEINKLTKN
;
A
#
# COMPACT_ATOMS: atom_id res chain seq x y z
N MET A 1 -17.04 -84.82 -29.19
CA MET A 1 -17.49 -83.45 -29.53
C MET A 1 -17.18 -82.53 -28.37
N SER A 2 -16.05 -81.83 -28.45
CA SER A 2 -15.66 -80.87 -27.48
C SER A 2 -15.78 -79.48 -28.10
N LYS A 3 -16.65 -78.57 -27.60
CA LYS A 3 -16.74 -77.17 -27.99
C LYS A 3 -16.04 -76.30 -26.98
N THR A 4 -14.96 -75.76 -27.41
CA THR A 4 -14.10 -74.77 -26.75
C THR A 4 -14.87 -73.51 -26.42
N VAL A 5 -14.91 -73.08 -25.10
CA VAL A 5 -15.35 -71.77 -24.67
C VAL A 5 -14.11 -70.91 -24.49
N GLN A 6 -13.70 -70.21 -25.50
CA GLN A 6 -12.70 -69.12 -25.43
C GLN A 6 -13.34 -67.87 -25.97
N GLY A 7 -13.52 -66.84 -25.15
CA GLY A 7 -13.95 -65.56 -25.74
C GLY A 7 -14.47 -64.45 -24.77
N ARG A 8 -14.27 -64.52 -23.43
CA ARG A 8 -14.84 -63.47 -22.55
C ARG A 8 -13.83 -62.66 -21.69
N SER A 9 -12.55 -63.01 -21.73
CA SER A 9 -11.54 -62.37 -20.86
C SER A 9 -10.97 -61.04 -21.42
N GLY A 10 -10.99 -60.81 -22.71
CA GLY A 10 -10.34 -59.66 -23.35
C GLY A 10 -11.12 -58.31 -23.29
N ALA A 11 -12.44 -58.36 -23.15
CA ALA A 11 -13.29 -57.16 -23.18
C ALA A 11 -13.25 -56.38 -21.85
N HIS A 12 -13.21 -57.06 -20.73
CA HIS A 12 -13.11 -56.45 -19.40
C HIS A 12 -11.77 -55.74 -19.16
N SER A 13 -10.67 -56.25 -19.68
CA SER A 13 -9.33 -55.65 -19.59
C SER A 13 -9.23 -54.34 -20.37
N LYS A 14 -9.81 -54.28 -21.60
CA LYS A 14 -9.82 -53.07 -22.44
C LYS A 14 -10.69 -51.95 -21.85
N ALA A 15 -11.84 -52.27 -21.27
CA ALA A 15 -12.72 -51.29 -20.62
C ALA A 15 -12.08 -50.69 -19.37
N SER A 16 -11.41 -51.46 -18.53
CA SER A 16 -10.67 -51.00 -17.34
C SER A 16 -9.53 -50.05 -17.72
N LYS A 17 -8.71 -50.37 -18.74
CA LYS A 17 -7.65 -49.53 -19.26
C LYS A 17 -8.16 -48.21 -19.83
N ARG A 18 -9.30 -48.21 -20.53
CA ARG A 18 -9.94 -46.96 -21.03
C ARG A 18 -10.42 -46.06 -19.89
N ARG A 19 -11.07 -46.62 -18.87
CA ARG A 19 -11.50 -45.86 -17.68
C ARG A 19 -10.32 -45.23 -16.89
N LYS A 20 -9.22 -45.96 -16.74
CA LYS A 20 -7.99 -45.46 -16.11
C LYS A 20 -7.36 -44.34 -16.93
N LYS A 21 -7.31 -44.44 -18.25
CA LYS A 21 -6.81 -43.39 -19.14
C LYS A 21 -7.69 -42.14 -19.13
N GLN A 22 -9.03 -42.30 -19.02
CA GLN A 22 -9.94 -41.14 -18.88
C GLN A 22 -9.79 -40.46 -17.53
N LYS A 23 -9.67 -41.21 -16.41
CA LYS A 23 -9.40 -40.63 -15.08
C LYS A 23 -8.08 -39.87 -15.06
N ASN A 24 -7.01 -40.42 -15.63
CA ASN A 24 -5.73 -39.73 -15.68
C ASN A 24 -5.80 -38.45 -16.54
N ARG A 25 -6.51 -38.43 -17.65
CA ARG A 25 -6.75 -37.23 -18.46
C ARG A 25 -7.53 -36.18 -17.67
N LEU A 26 -8.58 -36.60 -16.95
CA LEU A 26 -9.35 -35.68 -16.10
C LEU A 26 -8.49 -35.06 -14.98
N ILE A 27 -7.66 -35.88 -14.34
CA ILE A 27 -6.72 -35.38 -13.31
C ILE A 27 -5.74 -34.37 -13.90
N ILE A 28 -5.18 -34.65 -15.11
CA ILE A 28 -4.27 -33.71 -15.77
C ILE A 28 -4.99 -32.38 -16.06
N VAL A 29 -6.20 -32.43 -16.63
CA VAL A 29 -6.98 -31.21 -16.93
C VAL A 29 -7.29 -30.42 -15.64
N VAL A 30 -7.63 -31.11 -14.54
CA VAL A 30 -7.87 -30.44 -13.25
C VAL A 30 -6.58 -29.75 -12.74
N ILE A 31 -5.44 -30.44 -12.87
CA ILE A 31 -4.14 -29.84 -12.48
C ILE A 31 -3.81 -28.63 -13.38
N GLU A 32 -4.03 -28.72 -14.69
CA GLU A 32 -3.83 -27.60 -15.63
C GLU A 32 -4.70 -26.39 -15.26
N ILE A 33 -5.98 -26.62 -14.96
CA ILE A 33 -6.89 -25.54 -14.52
C ILE A 33 -6.40 -24.91 -13.22
N LEU A 34 -5.96 -25.74 -12.26
CA LEU A 34 -5.47 -25.25 -10.97
C LEU A 34 -4.19 -24.42 -11.12
N VAL A 35 -3.27 -24.86 -12.00
CA VAL A 35 -2.06 -24.09 -12.33
C VAL A 35 -2.43 -22.76 -13.00
N LEU A 36 -3.38 -22.76 -13.94
CA LEU A 36 -3.84 -21.53 -14.58
C LEU A 36 -4.47 -20.54 -13.58
N LEU A 37 -5.27 -21.04 -12.63
CA LEU A 37 -5.83 -20.20 -11.56
C LEU A 37 -4.77 -19.61 -10.66
N ILE A 38 -3.74 -20.38 -10.29
CA ILE A 38 -2.61 -19.88 -9.51
C ILE A 38 -1.85 -18.81 -10.29
N LEU A 39 -1.56 -19.05 -11.57
CA LEU A 39 -0.89 -18.07 -12.44
C LEU A 39 -1.71 -16.79 -12.58
N ALA A 40 -3.02 -16.89 -12.75
CA ALA A 40 -3.92 -15.73 -12.81
C ALA A 40 -3.93 -14.95 -11.49
N ALA A 41 -3.93 -15.65 -10.34
CA ALA A 41 -3.85 -15.02 -9.04
C ALA A 41 -2.50 -14.30 -8.83
N VAL A 42 -1.39 -14.94 -9.19
CA VAL A 42 -0.05 -14.33 -9.13
C VAL A 42 0.01 -13.11 -10.03
N LEU A 43 -0.48 -13.19 -11.27
CA LEU A 43 -0.52 -12.07 -12.21
C LEU A 43 -1.36 -10.91 -11.64
N PHE A 44 -2.52 -11.21 -11.08
CA PHE A 44 -3.38 -10.20 -10.44
C PHE A 44 -2.65 -9.49 -9.30
N VAL A 45 -1.98 -10.24 -8.41
CA VAL A 45 -1.20 -9.67 -7.30
C VAL A 45 -0.03 -8.83 -7.81
N THR A 46 0.72 -9.32 -8.81
CA THR A 46 1.87 -8.58 -9.36
C THR A 46 1.44 -7.27 -10.02
N VAL A 47 0.32 -7.27 -10.78
CA VAL A 47 -0.23 -6.04 -11.38
C VAL A 47 -0.69 -5.05 -10.32
N LYS A 48 -1.28 -5.53 -9.21
CA LYS A 48 -1.67 -4.64 -8.11
C LYS A 48 -0.45 -4.06 -7.37
N LEU A 49 0.55 -4.90 -7.09
CA LEU A 49 1.78 -4.46 -6.42
C LEU A 49 2.64 -3.54 -7.30
N SER A 50 2.58 -3.65 -8.63
CA SER A 50 3.33 -2.77 -9.53
C SER A 50 2.84 -1.30 -9.49
N LYS A 51 1.67 -1.03 -8.95
CA LYS A 51 1.17 0.33 -8.70
C LYS A 51 1.86 1.00 -7.50
N ILE A 52 2.46 0.22 -6.62
CA ILE A 52 3.25 0.75 -5.49
C ILE A 52 4.59 1.20 -6.04
N GLN A 53 4.80 2.50 -6.08
CA GLN A 53 6.10 3.06 -6.45
C GLN A 53 7.06 2.91 -5.27
N LYS A 54 8.20 2.23 -5.51
CA LYS A 54 9.29 2.22 -4.54
C LYS A 54 10.25 3.33 -4.91
N ASP A 55 10.48 4.22 -3.97
CA ASP A 55 11.51 5.24 -4.12
C ASP A 55 12.90 4.57 -4.00
N THR A 56 13.57 4.45 -5.13
CA THR A 56 14.92 3.87 -5.21
C THR A 56 16.01 4.89 -4.89
N SER A 57 15.67 6.17 -4.80
CA SER A 57 16.58 7.25 -4.43
C SER A 57 16.61 7.52 -2.93
N PHE A 58 15.60 7.00 -2.20
CA PHE A 58 15.51 7.16 -0.75
C PHE A 58 16.65 6.45 -0.04
N ASN A 59 17.42 7.22 0.74
CA ASN A 59 18.52 6.70 1.52
C ASN A 59 18.29 6.91 3.02
N LYS A 60 18.16 5.81 3.75
CA LYS A 60 17.97 5.85 5.21
C LYS A 60 19.15 6.46 5.94
N GLU A 61 20.35 6.42 5.37
CA GLU A 61 21.57 6.98 5.96
C GLU A 61 21.56 8.52 5.97
N ASP A 62 20.76 9.14 5.11
CA ASP A 62 20.60 10.60 5.06
C ASP A 62 19.60 11.14 6.10
N ILE A 63 18.94 10.25 6.84
CA ILE A 63 18.00 10.60 7.90
C ILE A 63 18.76 10.89 9.20
N GLU A 64 18.59 12.11 9.69
CA GLU A 64 19.17 12.49 10.96
C GLU A 64 18.20 12.19 12.12
N VAL A 65 18.76 11.68 13.20
CA VAL A 65 18.09 11.45 14.50
C VAL A 65 18.81 12.27 15.55
N ASN A 66 18.14 12.65 16.63
CA ASN A 66 18.76 13.38 17.72
C ASN A 66 19.79 12.50 18.46
N GLU A 67 21.03 12.97 18.55
CA GLU A 67 22.12 12.26 19.26
C GLU A 67 21.86 12.14 20.77
N GLY A 68 20.99 13.00 21.33
CA GLY A 68 20.68 13.06 22.74
C GLY A 68 19.51 12.19 23.21
N LEU A 69 19.04 11.25 22.36
CA LEU A 69 18.00 10.31 22.78
C LEU A 69 18.47 9.45 23.95
N SER A 70 17.70 9.41 25.05
CA SER A 70 18.03 8.58 26.21
C SER A 70 18.00 7.10 25.84
N SER A 71 18.80 6.29 26.54
CA SER A 71 18.79 4.82 26.36
C SER A 71 17.39 4.23 26.56
N GLU A 72 16.63 4.77 27.50
CA GLU A 72 15.26 4.37 27.79
C GLU A 72 14.32 4.68 26.59
N SER A 73 14.45 5.87 25.98
CA SER A 73 13.67 6.22 24.79
C SER A 73 14.01 5.30 23.61
N GLN A 74 15.29 5.01 23.41
CA GLN A 74 15.73 4.09 22.34
C GLN A 74 15.20 2.68 22.56
N GLU A 75 15.21 2.16 23.81
CA GLU A 75 14.67 0.84 24.13
C GLU A 75 13.14 0.80 23.92
N ILE A 76 12.42 1.84 24.30
CA ILE A 76 10.98 1.96 24.06
C ILE A 76 10.71 1.97 22.54
N MET A 77 11.42 2.79 21.77
CA MET A 77 11.21 2.92 20.32
C MET A 77 11.52 1.60 19.58
N ALA A 78 12.53 0.84 20.01
CA ALA A 78 12.85 -0.47 19.45
C ALA A 78 11.70 -1.50 19.56
N GLY A 79 10.77 -1.31 20.51
CA GLY A 79 9.55 -2.10 20.64
C GLY A 79 8.44 -1.75 19.63
N TYR A 80 8.67 -0.75 18.78
CA TYR A 80 7.70 -0.25 17.81
C TYR A 80 8.28 -0.18 16.40
N THR A 81 7.42 -0.42 15.41
CA THR A 81 7.68 -0.05 14.01
C THR A 81 6.98 1.27 13.75
N THR A 82 7.76 2.32 13.51
CA THR A 82 7.22 3.68 13.32
C THR A 82 7.44 4.16 11.90
N ILE A 83 6.37 4.62 11.24
CA ILE A 83 6.33 4.99 9.83
C ILE A 83 5.76 6.42 9.73
N ALA A 84 6.42 7.28 8.95
CA ALA A 84 5.86 8.57 8.58
C ALA A 84 4.89 8.43 7.40
N LEU A 85 3.74 9.06 7.49
CA LEU A 85 2.72 9.09 6.44
C LEU A 85 2.57 10.52 5.94
N PHE A 86 2.82 10.73 4.65
CA PHE A 86 2.71 12.03 4.01
C PHE A 86 1.62 12.04 2.95
N GLY A 87 0.73 13.03 3.02
CA GLY A 87 -0.24 13.32 1.96
C GLY A 87 0.18 14.60 1.23
N LEU A 88 0.48 14.48 -0.05
CA LEU A 88 0.89 15.61 -0.87
C LEU A 88 -0.31 16.20 -1.62
N ASP A 89 -0.48 17.54 -1.55
CA ASP A 89 -1.30 18.27 -2.51
C ASP A 89 -0.54 18.38 -3.83
N ASN A 90 -0.47 17.24 -4.53
CA ASN A 90 0.21 17.18 -5.80
C ASN A 90 -0.78 16.94 -6.92
N ARG A 91 -1.03 17.97 -7.74
CA ARG A 91 -1.90 17.91 -8.92
C ARG A 91 -1.14 17.51 -10.19
N SER A 92 0.13 17.15 -10.09
CA SER A 92 1.01 16.83 -11.22
C SER A 92 1.17 15.32 -11.45
N ASN A 93 0.04 14.57 -11.57
CA ASN A 93 -0.01 13.18 -12.04
C ASN A 93 1.10 12.25 -11.51
N GLY A 94 1.10 12.02 -10.18
CA GLY A 94 1.92 10.96 -9.58
C GLY A 94 3.38 11.30 -9.34
N ASN A 95 3.81 12.56 -9.52
CA ASN A 95 5.15 12.96 -9.09
C ASN A 95 5.17 13.22 -7.58
N LEU A 96 5.51 12.20 -6.80
CA LEU A 96 5.57 12.24 -5.35
C LEU A 96 6.90 12.81 -4.80
N SER A 97 7.80 13.29 -5.66
CA SER A 97 9.11 13.80 -5.25
C SER A 97 9.11 15.26 -4.82
N LYS A 98 8.03 16.00 -5.09
CA LYS A 98 7.96 17.45 -4.82
C LYS A 98 6.55 17.86 -4.40
N GLY A 99 6.46 18.84 -3.53
CA GLY A 99 5.22 19.42 -3.04
C GLY A 99 5.25 19.58 -1.53
N ASN A 100 4.34 20.37 -0.98
CA ASN A 100 4.14 20.44 0.45
C ASN A 100 3.35 19.21 0.93
N SER A 101 3.71 18.69 2.10
CA SER A 101 2.94 17.62 2.74
C SER A 101 1.82 18.24 3.56
N ASP A 102 0.63 18.29 3.00
CA ASP A 102 -0.53 18.89 3.68
C ASP A 102 -1.16 17.95 4.71
N VAL A 103 -0.85 16.66 4.63
CA VAL A 103 -1.10 15.69 5.68
C VAL A 103 0.24 15.13 6.16
N ILE A 104 0.45 15.19 7.46
CA ILE A 104 1.64 14.63 8.13
C ILE A 104 1.11 13.80 9.30
N MET A 105 1.35 12.49 9.25
CA MET A 105 0.96 11.59 10.33
C MET A 105 2.12 10.66 10.66
N ILE A 106 2.13 10.17 11.89
CA ILE A 106 3.05 9.15 12.37
C ILE A 106 2.22 7.96 12.78
N ALA A 107 2.48 6.81 12.16
CA ALA A 107 1.91 5.53 12.55
C ALA A 107 2.95 4.75 13.35
N SER A 108 2.64 4.44 14.61
CA SER A 108 3.50 3.66 15.49
C SER A 108 2.80 2.35 15.82
N ILE A 109 3.41 1.23 15.45
CA ILE A 109 2.88 -0.13 15.56
C ILE A 109 3.68 -0.85 16.63
N ASN A 110 3.05 -1.26 17.72
CA ASN A 110 3.70 -2.08 18.74
C ASN A 110 4.00 -3.47 18.16
N ASN A 111 5.26 -3.91 18.23
CA ASN A 111 5.71 -5.15 17.60
C ASN A 111 5.16 -6.41 18.27
N ASP A 112 4.81 -6.34 19.56
CA ASP A 112 4.29 -7.48 20.32
C ASP A 112 2.76 -7.58 20.24
N THR A 113 2.08 -6.45 20.47
CA THR A 113 0.61 -6.42 20.59
C THR A 113 -0.09 -6.10 19.29
N HIS A 114 0.64 -5.61 18.29
CA HIS A 114 0.14 -5.10 17.00
C HIS A 114 -0.82 -3.90 17.16
N ALA A 115 -0.84 -3.27 18.33
CA ALA A 115 -1.60 -2.05 18.55
C ALA A 115 -1.02 -0.91 17.73
N VAL A 116 -1.89 -0.18 17.03
CA VAL A 116 -1.50 0.96 16.18
C VAL A 116 -1.90 2.26 16.86
N LYS A 117 -0.95 3.20 16.95
CA LYS A 117 -1.19 4.58 17.33
C LYS A 117 -0.97 5.49 16.12
N LEU A 118 -1.91 6.40 15.88
CA LEU A 118 -1.79 7.41 14.83
C LEU A 118 -1.70 8.79 15.50
N VAL A 119 -0.71 9.55 15.12
CA VAL A 119 -0.49 10.94 15.58
C VAL A 119 -0.47 11.85 14.37
N SER A 120 -1.34 12.87 14.35
CA SER A 120 -1.31 13.89 13.31
C SER A 120 -0.44 15.07 13.74
N VAL A 121 0.44 15.51 12.85
CA VAL A 121 1.24 16.72 13.01
C VAL A 121 0.60 17.82 12.17
N TYR A 122 0.18 18.92 12.79
CA TYR A 122 -0.44 20.00 12.03
C TYR A 122 0.54 20.62 11.03
N ARG A 123 0.17 20.67 9.76
CA ARG A 123 1.01 21.14 8.66
C ARG A 123 1.59 22.55 8.85
N ASP A 124 0.91 23.37 9.63
CA ASP A 124 1.30 24.76 9.92
C ASP A 124 2.14 24.89 11.19
N SER A 125 2.49 23.79 11.87
CA SER A 125 3.38 23.80 13.03
C SER A 125 4.72 24.43 12.65
N TYR A 126 5.19 25.34 13.47
CA TYR A 126 6.46 26.06 13.25
C TYR A 126 7.60 25.26 13.86
N LEU A 127 8.30 24.51 13.03
CA LEU A 127 9.34 23.56 13.43
C LEU A 127 10.66 23.86 12.70
N ASP A 128 11.77 23.38 13.25
CA ASP A 128 13.05 23.36 12.52
C ASP A 128 12.96 22.36 11.36
N ILE A 129 12.92 22.88 10.15
CA ILE A 129 12.88 22.08 8.91
C ILE A 129 14.28 21.71 8.40
N GLY A 130 15.30 21.87 9.23
CA GLY A 130 16.69 21.50 8.97
C GLY A 130 17.64 22.68 8.91
N GLY A 131 18.79 22.51 9.59
CA GLY A 131 19.86 23.50 9.65
C GLY A 131 19.53 24.74 10.47
N GLY A 132 18.66 24.64 11.49
CA GLY A 132 18.22 25.78 12.31
C GLY A 132 17.20 26.69 11.58
N THR A 133 16.62 26.22 10.50
CA THR A 133 15.63 26.98 9.70
C THR A 133 14.23 26.65 10.16
N PHE A 134 13.59 27.56 10.87
CA PHE A 134 12.22 27.40 11.36
C PHE A 134 11.20 27.88 10.33
N LYS A 135 10.28 27.00 9.95
CA LYS A 135 9.16 27.29 9.03
C LYS A 135 7.96 26.39 9.36
N LYS A 136 6.88 26.52 8.61
CA LYS A 136 5.79 25.57 8.60
C LYS A 136 6.32 24.17 8.23
N CYS A 137 6.02 23.16 9.03
CA CYS A 137 6.60 21.82 8.91
C CYS A 137 6.28 21.16 7.54
N ASN A 138 5.15 21.49 6.91
CA ASN A 138 4.77 20.97 5.60
C ASN A 138 5.79 21.33 4.49
N SER A 139 6.55 22.43 4.67
CA SER A 139 7.57 22.84 3.68
C SER A 139 8.85 21.99 3.73
N ALA A 140 9.03 21.14 4.73
CA ALA A 140 10.20 20.25 4.81
C ALA A 140 10.24 19.27 3.64
N TYR A 141 9.09 18.68 3.29
CA TYR A 141 8.98 17.77 2.16
C TYR A 141 9.30 18.45 0.83
N ALA A 142 8.80 19.68 0.60
CA ALA A 142 9.12 20.45 -0.60
C ALA A 142 10.59 20.83 -0.69
N LYS A 143 11.30 20.99 0.44
CA LYS A 143 12.70 21.38 0.52
C LYS A 143 13.66 20.23 0.17
N GLY A 144 13.42 19.03 0.68
CA GLY A 144 14.35 17.92 0.55
C GLY A 144 13.68 16.53 0.59
N GLY A 145 12.43 16.46 0.11
CA GLY A 145 11.75 15.17 -0.03
C GLY A 145 11.40 14.51 1.32
N PRO A 146 11.14 13.19 1.25
CA PRO A 146 10.78 12.41 2.43
C PRO A 146 11.88 12.40 3.48
N GLU A 147 13.16 12.34 3.10
CA GLU A 147 14.30 12.33 4.02
C GLU A 147 14.32 13.58 4.89
N GLN A 148 14.14 14.75 4.28
CA GLN A 148 14.10 16.01 5.01
C GLN A 148 12.88 16.12 5.92
N ALA A 149 11.73 15.61 5.46
CA ALA A 149 10.50 15.61 6.25
C ALA A 149 10.60 14.65 7.45
N ILE A 150 11.22 13.48 7.29
CA ILE A 150 11.48 12.54 8.38
C ILE A 150 12.49 13.11 9.37
N THR A 151 13.62 13.64 8.87
CA THR A 151 14.62 14.32 9.72
C THR A 151 13.99 15.43 10.56
N MET A 152 13.11 16.24 9.96
CA MET A 152 12.34 17.26 10.67
C MET A 152 11.50 16.66 11.80
N LEU A 153 10.76 15.56 11.54
CA LEU A 153 9.96 14.88 12.56
C LEU A 153 10.84 14.33 13.68
N ASN A 154 11.91 13.61 13.33
CA ASN A 154 12.83 13.01 14.28
C ASN A 154 13.44 14.06 15.21
N LYS A 155 13.92 15.18 14.64
CA LYS A 155 14.59 16.24 15.43
C LYS A 155 13.66 17.02 16.33
N ASN A 156 12.43 17.30 15.91
CA ASN A 156 11.49 18.11 16.69
C ASN A 156 10.66 17.28 17.69
N LEU A 157 10.55 15.97 17.49
CA LEU A 157 9.69 15.09 18.30
C LEU A 157 10.47 13.99 19.03
N ASP A 158 11.80 14.01 18.97
CA ASP A 158 12.68 13.00 19.59
C ASP A 158 12.32 11.57 19.14
N MET A 159 12.24 11.36 17.83
CA MET A 159 11.88 10.08 17.22
C MET A 159 13.04 9.50 16.40
N ASP A 160 12.89 8.23 15.98
CA ASP A 160 13.85 7.47 15.16
C ASP A 160 13.21 6.87 13.90
N ILE A 161 12.28 7.60 13.30
CA ILE A 161 11.56 7.17 12.09
C ILE A 161 12.54 7.00 10.95
N THR A 162 12.46 5.86 10.24
CA THR A 162 13.32 5.54 9.08
C THR A 162 12.54 5.08 7.85
N ASP A 163 11.23 4.96 7.97
CA ASP A 163 10.36 4.50 6.89
C ASP A 163 9.20 5.45 6.67
N TYR A 164 8.70 5.48 5.43
CA TYR A 164 7.58 6.36 5.10
C TYR A 164 6.67 5.78 4.02
N VAL A 165 5.48 6.36 3.97
CA VAL A 165 4.53 6.20 2.86
C VAL A 165 4.07 7.59 2.44
N THR A 166 4.13 7.86 1.14
CA THR A 166 3.59 9.09 0.57
C THR A 166 2.43 8.75 -0.35
N VAL A 167 1.33 9.50 -0.22
CA VAL A 167 0.13 9.37 -1.05
C VAL A 167 -0.24 10.72 -1.65
N ASP A 168 -0.85 10.68 -2.83
CA ASP A 168 -1.51 11.81 -3.46
C ASP A 168 -3.04 11.62 -3.46
N PHE A 169 -3.77 12.55 -4.05
CA PHE A 169 -5.22 12.45 -4.18
C PHE A 169 -5.68 11.21 -4.95
N ASN A 170 -4.92 10.78 -5.98
CA ASN A 170 -5.27 9.60 -6.76
C ASN A 170 -5.20 8.34 -5.92
N ALA A 171 -4.17 8.21 -5.08
CA ALA A 171 -4.05 7.10 -4.15
C ALA A 171 -5.19 7.07 -3.13
N VAL A 172 -5.65 8.23 -2.64
CA VAL A 172 -6.79 8.33 -1.73
C VAL A 172 -8.07 7.87 -2.44
N VAL A 173 -8.32 8.32 -3.67
CA VAL A 173 -9.48 7.90 -4.48
C VAL A 173 -9.46 6.38 -4.67
N GLU A 174 -8.33 5.80 -5.11
CA GLU A 174 -8.20 4.35 -5.29
C GLU A 174 -8.43 3.58 -3.97
N CYS A 175 -7.94 4.08 -2.83
CA CYS A 175 -8.16 3.47 -1.53
C CYS A 175 -9.64 3.48 -1.12
N VAL A 176 -10.32 4.61 -1.30
CA VAL A 176 -11.74 4.75 -0.99
C VAL A 176 -12.57 3.80 -1.85
N ASP A 177 -12.27 3.72 -3.17
CA ASP A 177 -12.96 2.81 -4.09
C ASP A 177 -12.75 1.33 -3.70
N LEU A 178 -11.54 0.95 -3.32
CA LEU A 178 -11.21 -0.41 -2.88
C LEU A 178 -11.93 -0.81 -1.58
N LEU A 179 -12.20 0.16 -0.71
CA LEU A 179 -12.96 -0.04 0.53
C LEU A 179 -14.47 -0.04 0.33
N GLY A 180 -14.95 0.20 -0.89
CA GLY A 180 -16.38 0.23 -1.23
C GLY A 180 -17.03 1.59 -1.00
N GLY A 181 -16.25 2.65 -0.90
CA GLY A 181 -16.70 4.02 -0.70
C GLY A 181 -16.77 4.43 0.78
N VAL A 182 -17.11 5.69 1.01
CA VAL A 182 -17.35 6.27 2.33
C VAL A 182 -18.79 6.77 2.39
N THR A 183 -19.51 6.37 3.43
CA THR A 183 -20.87 6.87 3.67
C THR A 183 -20.78 8.22 4.36
N ILE A 184 -21.30 9.27 3.72
CA ILE A 184 -21.44 10.60 4.31
C ILE A 184 -22.90 10.74 4.73
N PRO A 185 -23.23 10.74 6.02
CA PRO A 185 -24.58 10.95 6.50
C PRO A 185 -24.98 12.43 6.36
N GLU A 186 -26.24 12.65 6.07
CA GLU A 186 -26.89 13.98 6.14
C GLU A 186 -26.21 15.07 5.28
N VAL A 187 -26.18 14.84 3.96
CA VAL A 187 -25.83 15.90 3.00
C VAL A 187 -27.08 16.68 2.65
N SER A 188 -27.10 17.97 2.94
CA SER A 188 -28.20 18.88 2.54
C SER A 188 -28.18 19.15 1.03
N ASP A 189 -29.32 19.55 0.49
CA ASP A 189 -29.43 19.92 -0.94
C ASP A 189 -28.48 21.06 -1.32
N GLU A 190 -28.22 22.01 -0.41
CA GLU A 190 -27.31 23.13 -0.62
C GLU A 190 -25.85 22.64 -0.67
N GLU A 191 -25.47 21.73 0.23
CA GLU A 191 -24.13 21.10 0.23
C GLU A 191 -23.92 20.25 -1.02
N ALA A 192 -24.93 19.51 -1.46
CA ALA A 192 -24.86 18.72 -2.68
C ALA A 192 -24.57 19.59 -3.91
N VAL A 193 -25.20 20.77 -4.02
CA VAL A 193 -24.94 21.73 -5.11
C VAL A 193 -23.52 22.26 -5.06
N LEU A 194 -23.00 22.59 -3.86
CA LEU A 194 -21.61 23.04 -3.70
C LEU A 194 -20.62 21.92 -4.02
N MET A 195 -20.89 20.69 -3.59
CA MET A 195 -20.07 19.53 -3.93
C MET A 195 -19.97 19.30 -5.44
N HIS A 196 -21.07 19.43 -6.18
CA HIS A 196 -21.03 19.33 -7.64
C HIS A 196 -20.09 20.37 -8.29
N GLY A 197 -20.10 21.60 -7.80
CA GLY A 197 -19.18 22.65 -8.26
C GLY A 197 -17.71 22.28 -8.05
N TYR A 198 -17.35 21.77 -6.86
CA TYR A 198 -15.99 21.30 -6.55
C TYR A 198 -15.60 20.06 -7.36
N MET A 199 -16.52 19.10 -7.55
CA MET A 199 -16.28 17.92 -8.37
C MET A 199 -15.99 18.30 -9.84
N ASP A 200 -16.70 19.28 -10.40
CA ASP A 200 -16.45 19.77 -11.75
C ASP A 200 -15.08 20.45 -11.87
N GLU A 201 -14.66 21.19 -10.85
CA GLU A 201 -13.33 21.78 -10.78
C GLU A 201 -12.23 20.71 -10.72
N ILE A 202 -12.36 19.73 -9.84
CA ILE A 202 -11.42 18.61 -9.70
C ILE A 202 -11.35 17.81 -11.01
N ASN A 203 -12.49 17.50 -11.61
CA ASN A 203 -12.54 16.78 -12.90
C ASN A 203 -11.84 17.55 -14.04
N LYS A 204 -11.92 18.87 -14.05
CA LYS A 204 -11.19 19.71 -15.03
C LYS A 204 -9.67 19.66 -14.79
N LEU A 205 -9.24 19.61 -13.53
CA LEU A 205 -7.84 19.58 -13.14
C LEU A 205 -7.18 18.20 -13.33
N THR A 206 -7.95 17.12 -13.26
CA THR A 206 -7.46 15.73 -13.38
C THR A 206 -7.62 15.15 -14.79
N LYS A 207 -8.33 15.83 -15.68
CA LYS A 207 -8.53 15.43 -17.09
C LYS A 207 -7.42 15.99 -17.99
N ASN A 208 -6.16 15.65 -17.69
CA ASN A 208 -5.06 15.83 -18.65
C ASN A 208 -4.44 14.49 -18.98
#